data_98b411b519b772739479d70ef1922e36
#
_entry.id   98b411b519b772739479d70ef1922e36
#
_cell.length_a   1.000
_cell.length_b   1.000
_cell.length_c   1.000
_cell.angle_alpha   90.00
_cell.angle_beta   90.00
_cell.angle_gamma   90.00
#
_symmetry.space_group_name_H-M   'P 1'
#
loop_
_entity.id
_entity.type
_entity.pdbx_description
1 polymer ?
#
loop_
_entity_poly.entity_id
_entity_poly.type
_entity_poly.pdbx_seq_one_letter_code
_entity_poly.pdbx_strand_id
1 'polypeptide(L)'
;MMMRCNDGTIINNDFSFNSAIGIGMYRSSRNNILHNKLDFNVRGYSFGFYNRGQDSAGILVFEQCNDNVFAYNSVTHGGDGFFLWAGQTTMDNGKGGCNNNYLYKNNFSYSPTNGIEVTFSRNLITDNIINECDHGIWGGYSWQTSITGNQFYKNRIGIAIEHGQNNNISYNSFESNKTAGVKLWARKIQPADWGYAQKRDTKSHSYEFWENSFKNENTAFDFSLTNGISLFRNTYLNNKTDIKKDSSVTNLEINSDFASDTTSVIPLIINKWKEKNIPVINTPSGKDQIRITEWGPYDFRYPILFLKKIDSNNVYYFDVLGPKGNWKIKNSNDVTGITQNQGIFPTEITAQKTGEDVQIAMEFVGEKFTDQFGKAQHAGKPFVFSFRDYKPGITWNVNWYKWDALHDPNKDYIIFKDFLAKSTPLKTENTNKLNYTWWNEIGKKLPADNFVTIAATTINVKKGLYDLGVTADDLVKVFVDGKLVIDFWDAKKYVNDEDAHHNTIIQLNGKHDIRIEHVENAGYATLIFSLKPI
;
A
#
# COMPACT_ATOMS: atom_id res chain seq x y z
N MET A 1 18.50 -2.32 -6.32
CA MET A 1 18.34 -3.68 -5.76
C MET A 1 19.70 -4.25 -5.40
N MET A 2 19.88 -4.71 -4.16
CA MET A 2 21.07 -5.45 -3.69
C MET A 2 20.71 -6.93 -3.62
N MET A 3 21.40 -7.78 -4.37
CA MET A 3 21.16 -9.22 -4.38
C MET A 3 22.45 -9.94 -4.01
N ARG A 4 22.43 -10.65 -2.87
CA ARG A 4 23.60 -11.39 -2.32
C ARG A 4 24.84 -10.50 -2.14
N CYS A 5 24.61 -9.24 -1.73
CA CYS A 5 25.65 -8.26 -1.46
C CYS A 5 25.91 -8.21 0.04
N ASN A 6 27.14 -8.40 0.45
CA ASN A 6 27.53 -8.37 1.85
C ASN A 6 28.62 -7.32 2.09
N ASP A 7 28.71 -6.86 3.33
CA ASP A 7 29.78 -5.98 3.83
C ASP A 7 29.87 -4.63 3.08
N GLY A 8 28.73 -4.21 2.45
CA GLY A 8 28.63 -2.97 1.69
C GLY A 8 28.24 -1.75 2.54
N THR A 9 28.40 -0.57 1.96
CA THR A 9 27.94 0.69 2.57
C THR A 9 27.24 1.55 1.53
N ILE A 10 26.00 1.94 1.82
CA ILE A 10 25.20 2.90 1.04
C ILE A 10 24.97 4.12 1.93
N ILE A 11 25.53 5.26 1.55
CA ILE A 11 25.50 6.45 2.38
C ILE A 11 25.31 7.74 1.58
N ASN A 12 24.51 8.67 2.13
CA ASN A 12 24.28 10.01 1.60
C ASN A 12 23.69 10.02 0.17
N ASN A 13 22.72 9.15 -0.10
CA ASN A 13 22.02 9.10 -1.38
C ASN A 13 20.56 9.56 -1.22
N ASP A 14 19.97 9.99 -2.33
CA ASP A 14 18.54 10.23 -2.47
C ASP A 14 17.93 9.18 -3.41
N PHE A 15 17.08 8.30 -2.86
CA PHE A 15 16.33 7.26 -3.56
C PHE A 15 14.82 7.49 -3.39
N SER A 16 14.38 8.74 -3.37
CA SER A 16 12.98 9.12 -3.17
C SER A 16 12.16 9.04 -4.45
N PHE A 17 10.83 9.02 -4.31
CA PHE A 17 9.84 9.08 -5.38
C PHE A 17 9.88 7.92 -6.39
N ASN A 18 10.28 6.74 -5.97
CA ASN A 18 10.16 5.55 -6.83
C ASN A 18 8.75 4.94 -6.74
N SER A 19 8.29 4.41 -7.87
CA SER A 19 7.01 3.68 -7.93
C SER A 19 7.16 2.26 -7.42
N ALA A 20 7.55 2.04 -6.23
CA ALA A 20 7.52 0.86 -5.38
C ALA A 20 8.60 0.91 -4.29
N ILE A 21 9.88 0.75 -4.60
CA ILE A 21 10.94 0.47 -3.62
C ILE A 21 12.08 1.46 -3.77
N GLY A 22 12.52 2.05 -2.65
CA GLY A 22 13.73 2.88 -2.61
C GLY A 22 15.00 2.02 -2.64
N ILE A 23 15.20 1.19 -1.61
CA ILE A 23 16.27 0.19 -1.56
C ILE A 23 15.65 -1.19 -1.32
N GLY A 24 15.97 -2.15 -2.20
CA GLY A 24 15.61 -3.56 -2.04
C GLY A 24 16.84 -4.42 -1.73
N MET A 25 16.75 -5.29 -0.72
CA MET A 25 17.81 -6.19 -0.30
C MET A 25 17.32 -7.64 -0.29
N TYR A 26 18.03 -8.52 -0.98
CA TYR A 26 17.75 -9.95 -1.04
C TYR A 26 18.99 -10.75 -0.68
N ARG A 27 18.93 -11.57 0.36
CA ARG A 27 20.04 -12.40 0.88
C ARG A 27 21.33 -11.60 1.02
N SER A 28 21.22 -10.39 1.60
CA SER A 28 22.30 -9.42 1.72
C SER A 28 22.54 -9.07 3.19
N SER A 29 23.73 -9.31 3.70
CA SER A 29 24.04 -9.23 5.13
C SER A 29 25.25 -8.35 5.44
N ARG A 30 25.32 -7.84 6.68
CA ARG A 30 26.43 -7.00 7.20
C ARG A 30 26.65 -5.72 6.38
N ASN A 31 25.56 -5.16 5.86
CA ASN A 31 25.59 -3.90 5.12
C ASN A 31 25.25 -2.71 6.03
N ASN A 32 25.75 -1.54 5.66
CA ASN A 32 25.47 -0.27 6.33
C ASN A 32 24.69 0.63 5.39
N ILE A 33 23.46 0.97 5.76
CA ILE A 33 22.55 1.85 5.02
C ILE A 33 22.35 3.10 5.88
N LEU A 34 23.11 4.17 5.57
CA LEU A 34 23.30 5.28 6.49
C LEU A 34 23.01 6.64 5.81
N HIS A 35 22.33 7.54 6.51
CA HIS A 35 22.10 8.93 6.06
C HIS A 35 21.53 9.04 4.64
N ASN A 36 20.63 8.12 4.25
CA ASN A 36 19.97 8.18 2.96
C ASN A 36 18.58 8.81 3.09
N LYS A 37 18.12 9.40 1.99
CA LYS A 37 16.76 9.86 1.82
C LYS A 37 16.01 8.89 0.92
N LEU A 38 14.90 8.34 1.42
CA LEU A 38 14.09 7.32 0.77
C LEU A 38 12.59 7.66 0.90
N ASP A 39 12.25 8.92 0.70
CA ASP A 39 10.90 9.45 0.92
C ASP A 39 10.00 9.22 -0.31
N PHE A 40 8.68 9.06 -0.08
CA PHE A 40 7.69 8.87 -1.14
C PHE A 40 7.94 7.68 -2.08
N ASN A 41 8.53 6.61 -1.56
CA ASN A 41 8.61 5.35 -2.29
C ASN A 41 7.30 4.59 -2.10
N VAL A 42 6.35 4.87 -2.93
CA VAL A 42 5.00 4.31 -2.85
C VAL A 42 4.57 3.80 -4.22
N ARG A 43 3.85 2.69 -4.24
CA ARG A 43 3.41 2.09 -5.50
C ARG A 43 2.58 3.07 -6.30
N GLY A 44 2.95 3.25 -7.56
CA GLY A 44 2.24 4.06 -8.51
C GLY A 44 0.94 3.41 -8.97
N TYR A 45 0.38 3.92 -10.06
CA TYR A 45 -0.81 3.36 -10.67
C TYR A 45 -0.57 1.91 -11.12
N SER A 46 -1.41 0.99 -10.65
CA SER A 46 -1.30 -0.45 -10.93
C SER A 46 -2.60 -1.01 -11.51
N PHE A 47 -3.35 -0.22 -12.28
CA PHE A 47 -4.62 -0.61 -12.88
C PHE A 47 -5.63 -1.25 -11.90
N GLY A 48 -5.53 -0.92 -10.61
CA GLY A 48 -6.39 -1.45 -9.56
C GLY A 48 -5.92 -2.78 -8.95
N PHE A 49 -4.87 -3.37 -9.46
CA PHE A 49 -4.36 -4.67 -8.99
C PHE A 49 -3.87 -4.62 -7.54
N TYR A 50 -3.29 -3.48 -7.11
CA TYR A 50 -2.89 -3.24 -5.73
C TYR A 50 -3.38 -1.87 -5.27
N ASN A 51 -4.52 -1.86 -4.59
CA ASN A 51 -5.17 -0.62 -4.13
C ASN A 51 -4.55 -0.01 -2.86
N ARG A 52 -3.50 -0.61 -2.31
CA ARG A 52 -2.84 -0.16 -1.09
C ARG A 52 -1.38 0.11 -1.38
N GLY A 53 -0.72 0.86 -0.51
CA GLY A 53 0.73 0.97 -0.50
C GLY A 53 1.45 -0.33 -0.11
N GLN A 54 0.76 -1.46 -0.06
CA GLN A 54 1.35 -2.80 0.09
C GLN A 54 2.32 -3.07 -1.04
N ASP A 55 3.33 -3.88 -0.80
CA ASP A 55 4.41 -4.24 -1.73
C ASP A 55 5.22 -3.03 -2.22
N SER A 56 5.15 -1.91 -1.53
CA SER A 56 6.04 -0.78 -1.71
C SER A 56 6.63 -0.35 -0.38
N ALA A 57 7.90 -0.03 -0.38
CA ALA A 57 8.61 0.36 0.83
C ALA A 57 9.75 1.34 0.53
N GLY A 58 10.06 2.20 1.48
CA GLY A 58 11.32 2.94 1.41
C GLY A 58 12.50 2.00 1.42
N ILE A 59 12.50 1.03 2.34
CA ILE A 59 13.50 -0.05 2.43
C ILE A 59 12.78 -1.39 2.49
N LEU A 60 13.06 -2.28 1.53
CA LEU A 60 12.61 -3.68 1.50
C LEU A 60 13.77 -4.60 1.83
N VAL A 61 13.59 -5.47 2.82
CA VAL A 61 14.57 -6.48 3.26
C VAL A 61 13.93 -7.84 3.27
N PHE A 62 14.43 -8.79 2.50
CA PHE A 62 13.81 -10.11 2.46
C PHE A 62 14.80 -11.25 2.20
N GLU A 63 14.42 -12.46 2.64
CA GLU A 63 15.20 -13.69 2.46
C GLU A 63 16.62 -13.63 3.06
N GLN A 64 16.78 -13.93 4.33
CA GLN A 64 18.09 -14.13 4.98
C GLN A 64 19.02 -12.90 4.92
N CYS A 65 18.48 -11.71 5.08
CA CYS A 65 19.26 -10.49 5.27
C CYS A 65 19.54 -10.29 6.77
N ASN A 66 20.76 -10.52 7.20
CA ASN A 66 21.13 -10.49 8.61
C ASN A 66 22.21 -9.45 8.91
N ASP A 67 22.25 -9.01 10.16
CA ASP A 67 23.34 -8.20 10.71
C ASP A 67 23.56 -6.87 9.94
N ASN A 68 22.52 -6.31 9.34
CA ASN A 68 22.59 -5.02 8.65
C ASN A 68 22.32 -3.86 9.61
N VAL A 69 22.90 -2.71 9.33
CA VAL A 69 22.68 -1.46 10.06
C VAL A 69 21.95 -0.45 9.17
N PHE A 70 20.82 0.00 9.64
CA PHE A 70 20.02 1.07 9.02
C PHE A 70 19.99 2.24 9.99
N ALA A 71 20.70 3.33 9.69
CA ALA A 71 20.76 4.42 10.65
C ALA A 71 20.72 5.81 9.99
N TYR A 72 20.05 6.75 10.69
CA TYR A 72 19.93 8.15 10.29
C TYR A 72 19.30 8.35 8.91
N ASN A 73 18.48 7.42 8.45
CA ASN A 73 17.77 7.56 7.17
C ASN A 73 16.44 8.29 7.35
N SER A 74 16.06 9.08 6.33
CA SER A 74 14.68 9.54 6.15
C SER A 74 13.97 8.57 5.23
N VAL A 75 12.91 7.92 5.73
CA VAL A 75 12.18 6.86 5.01
C VAL A 75 10.69 7.10 5.22
N THR A 76 10.22 8.23 4.71
CA THR A 76 8.87 8.73 4.98
C THR A 76 7.95 8.61 3.78
N HIS A 77 6.62 8.62 4.00
CA HIS A 77 5.60 8.62 2.94
C HIS A 77 5.72 7.43 1.95
N GLY A 78 6.35 6.34 2.34
CA GLY A 78 6.38 5.10 1.58
C GLY A 78 5.05 4.33 1.72
N GLY A 79 4.90 3.21 1.04
CA GLY A 79 3.86 2.24 1.37
C GLY A 79 4.08 1.74 2.80
N ASP A 80 5.15 0.99 3.01
CA ASP A 80 5.82 0.86 4.30
C ASP A 80 7.07 1.76 4.36
N GLY A 81 7.46 2.19 5.55
CA GLY A 81 8.77 2.82 5.72
C GLY A 81 9.87 1.77 5.56
N PHE A 82 9.88 0.78 6.44
CA PHE A 82 10.75 -0.38 6.42
C PHE A 82 9.92 -1.65 6.38
N PHE A 83 10.13 -2.50 5.37
CA PHE A 83 9.44 -3.77 5.21
C PHE A 83 10.43 -4.93 5.24
N LEU A 84 10.33 -5.78 6.26
CA LEU A 84 11.17 -6.95 6.43
C LEU A 84 10.30 -8.21 6.38
N TRP A 85 10.54 -9.04 5.36
CA TRP A 85 9.93 -10.35 5.25
C TRP A 85 10.99 -11.46 5.31
N ALA A 86 10.75 -12.42 6.20
CA ALA A 86 11.70 -13.53 6.41
C ALA A 86 11.87 -14.47 5.21
N GLY A 87 10.93 -14.44 4.26
CA GLY A 87 10.98 -15.19 3.01
C GLY A 87 10.33 -16.57 3.05
N GLN A 88 10.09 -17.12 1.86
CA GLN A 88 9.37 -18.39 1.69
C GLN A 88 10.07 -19.55 2.40
N THR A 89 11.39 -19.62 2.37
CA THR A 89 12.15 -20.67 3.08
C THR A 89 11.83 -20.71 4.58
N THR A 90 11.65 -19.53 5.20
CA THR A 90 11.25 -19.45 6.61
C THR A 90 9.81 -19.92 6.81
N MET A 91 8.91 -19.61 5.89
CA MET A 91 7.51 -20.06 5.95
C MET A 91 7.41 -21.59 5.81
N ASP A 92 8.20 -22.19 4.93
CA ASP A 92 8.16 -23.62 4.62
C ASP A 92 8.75 -24.50 5.72
N ASN A 93 9.76 -24.03 6.44
CA ASN A 93 10.49 -24.90 7.36
C ASN A 93 10.99 -24.24 8.67
N GLY A 94 10.62 -23.00 8.92
CA GLY A 94 11.03 -22.26 10.13
C GLY A 94 12.52 -21.91 10.23
N LYS A 95 13.29 -22.10 9.16
CA LYS A 95 14.72 -21.78 9.11
C LYS A 95 14.96 -20.46 8.40
N GLY A 96 16.09 -19.81 8.71
CA GLY A 96 16.44 -18.53 8.08
C GLY A 96 15.89 -17.35 8.87
N GLY A 97 15.19 -16.46 8.18
CA GLY A 97 14.71 -15.17 8.70
C GLY A 97 15.64 -14.03 8.30
N CYS A 98 15.28 -12.81 8.71
CA CYS A 98 16.09 -11.60 8.56
C CYS A 98 16.39 -11.08 9.97
N ASN A 99 17.50 -11.52 10.54
CA ASN A 99 17.77 -11.39 11.98
C ASN A 99 18.92 -10.43 12.28
N ASN A 100 18.93 -9.94 13.51
CA ASN A 100 19.99 -9.10 14.06
C ASN A 100 20.22 -7.80 13.27
N ASN A 101 19.21 -7.31 12.57
CA ASN A 101 19.30 -6.01 11.93
C ASN A 101 19.10 -4.91 12.97
N TYR A 102 19.83 -3.81 12.80
CA TYR A 102 19.81 -2.68 13.70
C TYR A 102 19.23 -1.44 13.01
N LEU A 103 18.06 -1.00 13.45
CA LEU A 103 17.36 0.20 12.98
C LEU A 103 17.54 1.31 14.02
N TYR A 104 18.35 2.33 13.71
CA TYR A 104 18.76 3.35 14.67
C TYR A 104 18.59 4.77 14.15
N LYS A 105 17.86 5.59 14.91
CA LYS A 105 17.65 7.02 14.61
C LYS A 105 17.18 7.33 13.20
N ASN A 106 16.31 6.49 12.65
CA ASN A 106 15.66 6.76 11.38
C ASN A 106 14.32 7.46 11.61
N ASN A 107 13.83 8.13 10.57
CA ASN A 107 12.46 8.61 10.51
C ASN A 107 11.65 7.71 9.57
N PHE A 108 10.68 6.95 10.11
CA PHE A 108 9.78 6.05 9.39
C PHE A 108 8.32 6.55 9.42
N SER A 109 8.11 7.86 9.37
CA SER A 109 6.78 8.47 9.52
C SER A 109 5.98 8.51 8.23
N TYR A 110 4.65 8.67 8.37
CA TYR A 110 3.69 8.96 7.30
C TYR A 110 3.44 7.81 6.32
N SER A 111 3.73 6.59 6.72
CA SER A 111 3.40 5.40 5.90
C SER A 111 1.91 5.04 6.05
N PRO A 112 1.16 4.85 4.94
CA PRO A 112 -0.25 4.48 5.00
C PRO A 112 -0.49 3.08 5.58
N THR A 113 0.53 2.22 5.55
CA THR A 113 0.56 0.90 6.17
C THR A 113 1.45 0.90 7.42
N ASN A 114 2.65 0.37 7.39
CA ASN A 114 3.51 0.26 8.56
C ASN A 114 4.67 1.26 8.49
N GLY A 115 5.00 1.90 9.60
CA GLY A 115 6.28 2.62 9.71
C GLY A 115 7.44 1.64 9.61
N ILE A 116 7.36 0.55 10.39
CA ILE A 116 8.31 -0.56 10.37
C ILE A 116 7.51 -1.88 10.36
N GLU A 117 7.80 -2.76 9.42
CA GLU A 117 7.38 -4.15 9.45
C GLU A 117 8.59 -5.06 9.71
N VAL A 118 8.53 -5.89 10.77
CA VAL A 118 9.56 -6.84 11.16
C VAL A 118 8.92 -8.15 11.58
N THR A 119 8.69 -9.01 10.62
CA THR A 119 7.96 -10.26 10.84
C THR A 119 8.90 -11.48 10.88
N PHE A 120 8.54 -12.52 11.63
CA PHE A 120 9.25 -13.81 11.71
C PHE A 120 10.75 -13.70 12.00
N SER A 121 11.15 -12.72 12.80
CA SER A 121 12.56 -12.35 12.96
C SER A 121 12.84 -11.75 14.33
N ARG A 122 14.13 -11.60 14.65
CA ARG A 122 14.60 -10.88 15.82
C ARG A 122 15.51 -9.71 15.42
N ASN A 123 15.23 -8.52 15.90
CA ASN A 123 15.92 -7.31 15.49
C ASN A 123 16.07 -6.31 16.65
N LEU A 124 16.86 -5.27 16.46
CA LEU A 124 17.02 -4.16 17.39
C LEU A 124 16.53 -2.87 16.74
N ILE A 125 15.53 -2.24 17.36
CA ILE A 125 14.83 -1.05 16.84
C ILE A 125 14.95 0.05 17.90
N THR A 126 15.80 1.03 17.64
CA THR A 126 16.21 1.98 18.70
C THR A 126 16.16 3.44 18.22
N ASP A 127 15.60 4.32 19.05
CA ASP A 127 15.59 5.78 18.87
C ASP A 127 14.97 6.27 17.55
N ASN A 128 14.08 5.52 16.92
CA ASN A 128 13.45 5.93 15.67
C ASN A 128 12.22 6.82 15.93
N ILE A 129 11.87 7.65 14.94
CA ILE A 129 10.65 8.46 14.89
C ILE A 129 9.66 7.77 13.97
N ILE A 130 8.43 7.51 14.45
CA ILE A 130 7.43 6.73 13.74
C ILE A 130 6.05 7.36 13.98
N ASN A 131 5.65 8.25 13.08
CA ASN A 131 4.45 9.08 13.27
C ASN A 131 3.44 8.90 12.14
N GLU A 132 2.15 8.99 12.49
CA GLU A 132 1.01 9.02 11.56
C GLU A 132 0.93 7.82 10.60
N CYS A 133 1.42 6.65 11.01
CA CYS A 133 1.27 5.39 10.28
C CYS A 133 -0.04 4.67 10.66
N ASP A 134 -0.43 3.63 9.89
CA ASP A 134 -1.46 2.70 10.34
C ASP A 134 -0.93 1.91 11.54
N HIS A 135 0.14 1.14 11.39
CA HIS A 135 0.93 0.64 12.52
C HIS A 135 2.28 1.35 12.55
N GLY A 136 2.67 1.82 13.73
CA GLY A 136 4.04 2.30 13.92
C GLY A 136 5.02 1.15 13.68
N ILE A 137 4.86 0.04 14.42
CA ILE A 137 5.56 -1.23 14.17
C ILE A 137 4.52 -2.35 13.98
N TRP A 138 4.69 -3.15 12.92
CA TRP A 138 4.05 -4.44 12.73
C TRP A 138 5.09 -5.56 12.91
N GLY A 139 4.95 -6.35 13.99
CA GLY A 139 5.92 -7.36 14.41
C GLY A 139 5.35 -8.78 14.46
N GLY A 140 4.53 -9.18 13.50
CA GLY A 140 3.91 -10.52 13.49
C GLY A 140 4.95 -11.64 13.58
N TYR A 141 4.78 -12.56 14.53
CA TYR A 141 5.73 -13.66 14.83
C TYR A 141 7.16 -13.20 15.13
N SER A 142 7.38 -11.94 15.52
CA SER A 142 8.69 -11.47 15.96
C SER A 142 9.07 -12.13 17.29
N TRP A 143 10.34 -12.40 17.46
CA TRP A 143 10.84 -13.06 18.66
C TRP A 143 12.18 -12.47 19.09
N GLN A 144 12.38 -12.31 20.41
CA GLN A 144 13.58 -11.70 20.97
C GLN A 144 13.96 -10.35 20.31
N THR A 145 12.96 -9.59 19.88
CA THR A 145 13.14 -8.26 19.32
C THR A 145 13.17 -7.24 20.44
N SER A 146 14.16 -6.34 20.42
CA SER A 146 14.26 -5.21 21.33
C SER A 146 13.77 -3.94 20.63
N ILE A 147 12.79 -3.26 21.24
CA ILE A 147 12.19 -2.01 20.75
C ILE A 147 12.39 -0.96 21.84
N THR A 148 13.36 -0.06 21.66
CA THR A 148 13.84 0.80 22.75
C THR A 148 13.97 2.27 22.32
N GLY A 149 13.47 3.21 23.13
CA GLY A 149 13.69 4.65 22.93
C GLY A 149 12.97 5.27 21.73
N ASN A 150 12.05 4.54 21.06
CA ASN A 150 11.37 5.05 19.88
C ASN A 150 10.21 5.99 20.25
N GLN A 151 9.85 6.86 19.30
CA GLN A 151 8.74 7.79 19.41
C GLN A 151 7.59 7.38 18.48
N PHE A 152 6.41 7.17 19.06
CA PHE A 152 5.17 6.78 18.35
C PHE A 152 4.09 7.85 18.53
N TYR A 153 3.85 8.65 17.51
CA TYR A 153 2.90 9.76 17.59
C TYR A 153 1.81 9.66 16.51
N LYS A 154 0.55 9.73 16.95
CA LYS A 154 -0.65 9.74 16.07
C LYS A 154 -0.78 8.55 15.11
N ASN A 155 -0.15 7.42 15.37
CA ASN A 155 -0.41 6.20 14.61
C ASN A 155 -1.84 5.68 14.90
N ARG A 156 -2.37 4.77 14.09
CA ARG A 156 -3.57 4.04 14.51
C ARG A 156 -3.24 3.11 15.68
N ILE A 157 -2.15 2.34 15.57
CA ILE A 157 -1.56 1.55 16.67
C ILE A 157 -0.05 1.85 16.69
N GLY A 158 0.51 2.12 17.87
CA GLY A 158 1.95 2.35 18.00
C GLY A 158 2.75 1.09 17.70
N ILE A 159 2.58 0.02 18.48
CA ILE A 159 3.19 -1.31 18.26
C ILE A 159 2.09 -2.37 18.19
N ALA A 160 2.08 -3.15 17.13
CA ALA A 160 1.16 -4.25 16.88
C ALA A 160 1.94 -5.55 16.68
N ILE A 161 1.76 -6.54 17.57
CA ILE A 161 2.45 -7.83 17.48
C ILE A 161 1.43 -8.96 17.58
N GLU A 162 1.29 -9.72 16.49
CA GLU A 162 0.54 -10.96 16.45
C GLU A 162 1.51 -12.15 16.62
N HIS A 163 1.24 -13.06 17.55
CA HIS A 163 2.03 -14.28 17.75
C HIS A 163 3.51 -14.09 18.10
N GLY A 164 3.94 -12.99 18.69
CA GLY A 164 5.33 -12.76 19.05
C GLY A 164 5.75 -13.42 20.36
N GLN A 165 7.06 -13.57 20.57
CA GLN A 165 7.61 -14.21 21.78
C GLN A 165 8.89 -13.50 22.28
N ASN A 166 9.04 -13.43 23.61
CA ASN A 166 10.25 -12.95 24.27
C ASN A 166 10.71 -11.55 23.78
N ASN A 167 9.79 -10.67 23.46
CA ASN A 167 10.11 -9.33 23.00
C ASN A 167 10.27 -8.36 24.20
N ASN A 168 11.24 -7.47 24.10
CA ASN A 168 11.49 -6.42 25.09
C ASN A 168 11.15 -5.05 24.52
N ILE A 169 10.28 -4.30 25.20
CA ILE A 169 9.80 -2.99 24.76
C ILE A 169 10.03 -1.99 25.90
N SER A 170 10.98 -1.05 25.70
CA SER A 170 11.44 -0.19 26.79
C SER A 170 11.74 1.24 26.37
N TYR A 171 11.59 2.18 27.30
CA TYR A 171 11.91 3.62 27.11
C TYR A 171 11.23 4.27 25.90
N ASN A 172 10.17 3.68 25.36
CA ASN A 172 9.46 4.28 24.22
C ASN A 172 8.46 5.32 24.69
N SER A 173 8.22 6.31 23.84
CA SER A 173 7.20 7.33 24.02
C SER A 173 6.03 7.09 23.06
N PHE A 174 4.83 6.93 23.62
CA PHE A 174 3.58 6.79 22.89
C PHE A 174 2.71 8.00 23.15
N GLU A 175 2.28 8.72 22.11
CA GLU A 175 1.40 9.87 22.26
C GLU A 175 0.31 9.93 21.20
N SER A 176 -0.94 9.97 21.64
CA SER A 176 -2.12 10.21 20.80
C SER A 176 -2.33 9.15 19.71
N ASN A 177 -1.93 7.89 19.92
CA ASN A 177 -2.24 6.81 19.00
C ASN A 177 -3.75 6.47 19.06
N LYS A 178 -4.40 6.35 17.91
CA LYS A 178 -5.86 6.41 17.79
C LYS A 178 -6.59 5.21 18.39
N THR A 179 -5.99 4.02 18.31
CA THR A 179 -6.59 2.78 18.81
C THR A 179 -5.86 2.28 20.05
N ALA A 180 -4.55 2.08 19.95
CA ALA A 180 -3.73 1.62 21.07
C ALA A 180 -2.27 2.07 20.92
N GLY A 181 -1.59 2.31 22.06
CA GLY A 181 -0.14 2.43 22.09
C GLY A 181 0.51 1.10 21.73
N VAL A 182 0.13 0.03 22.41
CA VAL A 182 0.59 -1.34 22.15
C VAL A 182 -0.61 -2.29 22.06
N LYS A 183 -0.58 -3.17 21.05
CA LYS A 183 -1.56 -4.26 20.91
C LYS A 183 -0.84 -5.59 20.71
N LEU A 184 -1.17 -6.58 21.57
CA LEU A 184 -0.68 -7.96 21.49
C LEU A 184 -1.85 -8.94 21.33
N TRP A 185 -1.71 -9.88 20.39
CA TRP A 185 -2.73 -10.94 20.23
C TRP A 185 -2.17 -12.18 19.54
N ALA A 186 -3.02 -13.20 19.47
CA ALA A 186 -2.78 -14.41 18.69
C ALA A 186 -4.10 -14.91 18.08
N ARG A 187 -4.02 -15.84 17.15
CA ARG A 187 -5.15 -16.64 16.67
C ARG A 187 -5.23 -17.95 17.45
N LYS A 188 -6.43 -18.42 17.71
CA LYS A 188 -6.64 -19.68 18.46
C LYS A 188 -6.14 -20.91 17.70
N ILE A 189 -6.26 -20.90 16.38
CA ILE A 189 -5.96 -22.04 15.51
C ILE A 189 -4.97 -21.61 14.45
N GLN A 190 -3.90 -22.36 14.31
CA GLN A 190 -2.92 -22.25 13.23
C GLN A 190 -3.11 -23.39 12.24
N PRO A 191 -2.83 -23.22 10.95
CA PRO A 191 -2.85 -24.32 9.98
C PRO A 191 -1.90 -25.43 10.41
N ALA A 192 -2.41 -26.66 10.51
CA ALA A 192 -1.62 -27.80 11.01
C ALA A 192 -0.50 -28.22 10.05
N ASP A 193 -0.64 -27.90 8.77
CA ASP A 193 0.30 -28.19 7.69
C ASP A 193 1.32 -27.07 7.45
N TRP A 194 1.20 -25.94 8.13
CA TRP A 194 2.13 -24.84 7.97
C TRP A 194 3.52 -25.16 8.51
N GLY A 195 4.51 -25.23 7.62
CA GLY A 195 5.88 -25.64 7.91
C GLY A 195 6.57 -24.81 9.00
N TYR A 196 6.32 -23.50 9.05
CA TYR A 196 6.80 -22.63 10.13
C TYR A 196 6.26 -23.07 11.49
N ALA A 197 4.94 -23.24 11.61
CA ALA A 197 4.29 -23.60 12.86
C ALA A 197 4.69 -25.00 13.38
N GLN A 198 5.14 -25.89 12.50
CA GLN A 198 5.66 -27.22 12.89
C GLN A 198 7.05 -27.15 13.51
N LYS A 199 7.80 -26.07 13.36
CA LYS A 199 9.21 -25.92 13.75
C LYS A 199 9.46 -24.76 14.70
N ARG A 200 8.55 -23.81 14.77
CA ARG A 200 8.66 -22.58 15.58
C ARG A 200 7.46 -22.44 16.50
N ASP A 201 7.67 -21.80 17.63
CA ASP A 201 6.56 -21.38 18.49
C ASP A 201 5.74 -20.30 17.80
N THR A 202 4.43 -20.46 17.82
CA THR A 202 3.46 -19.53 17.25
C THR A 202 2.48 -18.99 18.31
N LYS A 203 2.78 -19.18 19.59
CA LYS A 203 2.00 -18.58 20.68
C LYS A 203 2.49 -17.15 20.92
N SER A 204 1.61 -16.30 21.41
CA SER A 204 1.98 -14.98 21.89
C SER A 204 2.34 -15.04 23.36
N HIS A 205 3.60 -14.82 23.73
CA HIS A 205 4.02 -14.89 25.13
C HIS A 205 5.35 -14.21 25.47
N SER A 206 5.59 -14.02 26.78
CA SER A 206 6.84 -13.55 27.38
C SER A 206 7.26 -12.17 26.85
N TYR A 207 6.48 -11.17 27.18
CA TYR A 207 6.75 -9.77 26.85
C TYR A 207 7.18 -9.00 28.09
N GLU A 208 8.18 -8.16 27.95
CA GLU A 208 8.62 -7.22 28.96
C GLU A 208 8.45 -5.78 28.49
N PHE A 209 7.72 -4.99 29.26
CA PHE A 209 7.49 -3.57 29.02
C PHE A 209 7.97 -2.77 30.22
N TRP A 210 8.98 -1.95 30.02
CA TRP A 210 9.51 -1.17 31.14
C TRP A 210 9.93 0.24 30.73
N GLU A 211 9.64 1.20 31.63
CA GLU A 211 9.98 2.61 31.48
C GLU A 211 9.42 3.26 30.18
N ASN A 212 8.30 2.75 29.66
CA ASN A 212 7.61 3.40 28.54
C ASN A 212 6.68 4.50 29.06
N SER A 213 6.47 5.53 28.25
CA SER A 213 5.54 6.62 28.54
C SER A 213 4.36 6.60 27.59
N PHE A 214 3.14 6.60 28.13
CA PHE A 214 1.88 6.62 27.38
C PHE A 214 1.11 7.89 27.72
N LYS A 215 0.86 8.74 26.71
CA LYS A 215 0.18 10.01 26.89
C LYS A 215 -0.94 10.21 25.87
N ASN A 216 -2.14 10.58 26.37
CA ASN A 216 -3.31 10.85 25.53
C ASN A 216 -3.71 9.67 24.61
N GLU A 217 -3.42 8.43 25.01
CA GLU A 217 -3.78 7.22 24.26
C GLU A 217 -5.28 6.92 24.40
N ASN A 218 -5.92 6.38 23.34
CA ASN A 218 -7.23 5.79 23.53
C ASN A 218 -7.13 4.53 24.42
N THR A 219 -6.12 3.69 24.19
CA THR A 219 -5.77 2.57 25.05
C THR A 219 -4.24 2.45 25.07
N ALA A 220 -3.60 2.47 26.24
CA ALA A 220 -2.14 2.31 26.30
C ALA A 220 -1.76 0.88 25.91
N PHE A 221 -2.34 -0.14 26.57
CA PHE A 221 -2.13 -1.55 26.28
C PHE A 221 -3.45 -2.27 25.96
N ASP A 222 -3.52 -3.02 24.86
CA ASP A 222 -4.64 -3.88 24.44
C ASP A 222 -4.14 -5.31 24.21
N PHE A 223 -4.50 -6.23 25.12
CA PHE A 223 -3.99 -7.60 25.15
C PHE A 223 -5.10 -8.63 24.97
N SER A 224 -4.84 -9.64 24.14
CA SER A 224 -5.69 -10.84 24.02
C SER A 224 -4.85 -12.06 23.61
N LEU A 225 -5.27 -13.27 24.02
CA LEU A 225 -4.61 -14.54 23.72
C LEU A 225 -3.06 -14.50 23.90
N THR A 226 -2.60 -13.86 24.97
CA THR A 226 -1.17 -13.66 25.25
C THR A 226 -0.87 -14.10 26.68
N ASN A 227 0.26 -14.77 26.88
CA ASN A 227 0.69 -15.29 28.18
C ASN A 227 2.02 -14.67 28.63
N GLY A 228 2.17 -14.39 29.93
CA GLY A 228 3.44 -13.89 30.48
C GLY A 228 3.79 -12.49 29.98
N ILE A 229 3.14 -11.49 30.53
CA ILE A 229 3.38 -10.08 30.24
C ILE A 229 3.86 -9.43 31.54
N SER A 230 4.99 -8.76 31.51
CA SER A 230 5.52 -8.00 32.64
C SER A 230 5.55 -6.51 32.33
N LEU A 231 4.92 -5.71 33.19
CA LEU A 231 4.83 -4.24 33.06
C LEU A 231 5.57 -3.57 34.23
N PHE A 232 6.69 -2.90 33.95
CA PHE A 232 7.52 -2.28 34.98
C PHE A 232 7.68 -0.77 34.73
N ARG A 233 7.43 0.06 35.73
CA ARG A 233 7.68 1.52 35.72
C ARG A 233 7.17 2.27 34.48
N ASN A 234 6.15 1.73 33.80
CA ASN A 234 5.52 2.47 32.70
C ASN A 234 4.70 3.63 33.26
N THR A 235 4.71 4.75 32.58
CA THR A 235 3.99 5.96 32.99
C THR A 235 2.78 6.22 32.10
N TYR A 236 1.67 6.67 32.72
CA TYR A 236 0.39 6.87 32.07
C TYR A 236 -0.13 8.27 32.33
N LEU A 237 -0.43 9.03 31.28
CA LEU A 237 -0.92 10.41 31.41
C LEU A 237 -2.11 10.66 30.47
N ASN A 238 -3.27 10.94 31.03
CA ASN A 238 -4.48 11.30 30.30
C ASN A 238 -4.94 10.25 29.26
N ASN A 239 -4.65 8.97 29.47
CA ASN A 239 -5.15 7.93 28.61
C ASN A 239 -6.63 7.65 28.94
N LYS A 240 -7.42 7.25 27.93
CA LYS A 240 -8.80 6.84 28.16
C LYS A 240 -8.87 5.47 28.86
N THR A 241 -7.94 4.59 28.54
CA THR A 241 -7.76 3.27 29.18
C THR A 241 -6.27 2.94 29.23
N ASP A 242 -5.74 2.62 30.42
CA ASP A 242 -4.33 2.25 30.53
C ASP A 242 -4.10 0.80 30.13
N ILE A 243 -4.90 -0.14 30.64
CA ILE A 243 -4.76 -1.57 30.31
C ILE A 243 -6.12 -2.14 29.99
N LYS A 244 -6.27 -2.65 28.77
CA LYS A 244 -7.41 -3.44 28.29
C LYS A 244 -6.94 -4.87 28.05
N LYS A 245 -7.62 -5.84 28.67
CA LYS A 245 -7.37 -7.27 28.47
C LYS A 245 -8.66 -8.06 28.53
N ASP A 246 -8.70 -9.20 27.85
CA ASP A 246 -9.78 -10.17 27.99
C ASP A 246 -9.36 -11.37 28.89
N SER A 247 -10.27 -12.32 29.09
CA SER A 247 -10.04 -13.51 29.92
C SER A 247 -9.02 -14.51 29.35
N SER A 248 -8.58 -14.31 28.11
CA SER A 248 -7.57 -15.17 27.46
C SER A 248 -6.12 -14.78 27.80
N VAL A 249 -5.93 -13.63 28.45
CA VAL A 249 -4.62 -13.17 28.92
C VAL A 249 -4.29 -13.85 30.25
N THR A 250 -3.15 -14.49 30.31
CA THR A 250 -2.66 -15.19 31.50
C THR A 250 -1.29 -14.67 31.94
N ASN A 251 -0.98 -14.78 33.24
CA ASN A 251 0.30 -14.36 33.82
C ASN A 251 0.69 -12.90 33.43
N LEU A 252 -0.21 -11.96 33.72
CA LEU A 252 0.10 -10.52 33.62
C LEU A 252 0.59 -10.03 34.99
N GLU A 253 1.81 -9.56 35.02
CA GLU A 253 2.46 -8.97 36.20
C GLU A 253 2.60 -7.45 36.02
N ILE A 254 2.19 -6.71 37.04
CA ILE A 254 2.35 -5.25 37.11
C ILE A 254 3.22 -5.00 38.35
N ASN A 255 4.49 -4.72 38.14
CA ASN A 255 5.45 -4.58 39.22
C ASN A 255 6.31 -3.33 39.06
N SER A 256 6.60 -2.66 40.16
CA SER A 256 7.41 -1.43 40.18
C SER A 256 8.91 -1.65 40.45
N ASP A 257 9.33 -2.89 40.80
CA ASP A 257 10.64 -3.13 41.42
C ASP A 257 11.67 -3.91 40.58
N PHE A 258 11.42 -4.14 39.32
CA PHE A 258 12.36 -4.85 38.45
C PHE A 258 13.44 -3.90 37.90
N ALA A 259 14.70 -4.26 38.04
CA ALA A 259 15.83 -3.62 37.39
C ALA A 259 16.36 -4.54 36.26
N SER A 260 16.17 -4.16 35.01
CA SER A 260 16.78 -4.86 33.88
C SER A 260 18.00 -4.06 33.43
N ASP A 261 19.10 -4.76 33.26
CA ASP A 261 20.37 -4.19 32.81
C ASP A 261 20.51 -4.44 31.29
N THR A 262 19.87 -3.59 30.49
CA THR A 262 20.01 -3.66 29.03
C THR A 262 20.79 -2.46 28.52
N THR A 263 22.09 -2.59 28.45
CA THR A 263 22.93 -1.70 27.67
C THR A 263 22.75 -2.01 26.20
N SER A 264 22.07 -1.13 25.46
CA SER A 264 22.04 -1.21 24.01
C SER A 264 23.44 -0.93 23.47
N VAL A 265 24.06 -1.93 22.87
CA VAL A 265 25.36 -1.76 22.20
C VAL A 265 25.12 -1.09 20.86
N ILE A 266 25.34 0.23 20.78
CA ILE A 266 25.33 0.96 19.51
C ILE A 266 26.54 0.48 18.69
N PRO A 267 26.36 -0.08 17.49
CA PRO A 267 27.47 -0.48 16.66
C PRO A 267 28.44 0.68 16.41
N LEU A 268 29.72 0.52 16.79
CA LEU A 268 30.74 1.56 16.66
C LEU A 268 30.90 2.14 15.26
N ILE A 269 30.49 1.39 14.24
CA ILE A 269 30.57 1.81 12.85
C ILE A 269 29.70 3.04 12.55
N ILE A 270 28.63 3.26 13.29
CA ILE A 270 27.71 4.41 13.08
C ILE A 270 28.46 5.74 13.28
N ASN A 271 29.41 5.78 14.20
CA ASN A 271 30.17 6.99 14.52
C ASN A 271 31.26 7.35 13.49
N LYS A 272 31.57 6.46 12.55
CA LYS A 272 32.57 6.71 11.49
C LYS A 272 32.06 7.58 10.36
N TRP A 273 30.75 7.64 10.16
CA TRP A 273 30.12 8.31 9.03
C TRP A 273 29.41 9.58 9.47
N LYS A 274 29.72 10.68 8.82
CA LYS A 274 29.04 11.96 9.06
C LYS A 274 28.07 12.23 7.92
N GLU A 275 26.93 12.81 8.29
CA GLU A 275 25.94 13.30 7.34
C GLU A 275 26.60 14.31 6.40
N LYS A 276 26.40 14.15 5.11
CA LYS A 276 26.65 15.20 4.11
C LYS A 276 25.32 15.88 3.83
N ASN A 277 25.37 17.18 3.54
CA ASN A 277 24.17 17.91 3.12
C ASN A 277 23.61 17.29 1.84
N ILE A 278 22.62 16.41 1.99
CA ILE A 278 21.77 16.01 0.88
C ILE A 278 20.85 17.20 0.62
N PRO A 279 20.67 17.66 -0.66
CA PRO A 279 19.74 18.73 -0.94
C PRO A 279 18.38 18.40 -0.31
N VAL A 280 17.99 19.16 0.72
CA VAL A 280 16.70 18.98 1.37
C VAL A 280 15.66 19.54 0.41
N ILE A 281 14.97 18.66 -0.31
CA ILE A 281 13.64 19.00 -0.80
C ILE A 281 12.81 19.08 0.48
N ASN A 282 12.20 20.25 0.77
CA ASN A 282 11.28 20.41 1.88
C ASN A 282 10.10 19.47 1.65
N THR A 283 10.18 18.30 2.23
CA THR A 283 9.13 17.28 2.14
C THR A 283 8.00 17.71 3.07
N PRO A 284 6.78 17.95 2.57
CA PRO A 284 5.68 18.32 3.44
C PRO A 284 5.39 17.20 4.45
N SER A 285 4.95 17.57 5.65
CA SER A 285 4.61 16.63 6.71
C SER A 285 3.19 16.09 6.55
N GLY A 286 2.97 14.83 6.93
CA GLY A 286 1.66 14.18 6.95
C GLY A 286 1.43 13.20 5.79
N LYS A 287 0.81 12.05 6.09
CA LYS A 287 0.53 11.02 5.08
C LYS A 287 -0.47 11.44 3.99
N ASP A 288 -1.26 12.48 4.23
CA ASP A 288 -2.15 13.12 3.26
C ASP A 288 -1.40 13.85 2.14
N GLN A 289 -0.07 14.00 2.27
CA GLN A 289 0.78 14.56 1.24
C GLN A 289 1.18 13.55 0.17
N ILE A 290 0.92 12.27 0.35
CA ILE A 290 1.14 11.25 -0.67
C ILE A 290 0.13 11.47 -1.79
N ARG A 291 0.63 11.81 -2.99
CA ARG A 291 -0.15 11.94 -4.22
C ARG A 291 0.41 11.02 -5.26
N ILE A 292 -0.43 10.09 -5.72
CA ILE A 292 -0.04 9.12 -6.74
C ILE A 292 -0.71 9.55 -8.05
N THR A 293 0.09 9.83 -9.04
CA THR A 293 -0.33 10.14 -10.41
C THR A 293 -0.23 8.87 -11.27
N GLU A 294 -0.69 8.94 -12.50
CA GLU A 294 -0.49 7.85 -13.49
C GLU A 294 0.99 7.58 -13.82
N TRP A 295 1.88 8.49 -13.43
CA TRP A 295 3.34 8.41 -13.63
C TRP A 295 4.10 7.97 -12.37
N GLY A 296 3.40 7.72 -11.28
CA GLY A 296 3.98 7.37 -9.98
C GLY A 296 3.80 8.46 -8.93
N PRO A 297 4.58 8.42 -7.85
CA PRO A 297 4.50 9.42 -6.79
C PRO A 297 4.83 10.82 -7.31
N TYR A 298 4.01 11.79 -6.94
CA TYR A 298 4.22 13.18 -7.31
C TYR A 298 5.38 13.80 -6.51
N ASP A 299 6.36 14.32 -7.21
CA ASP A 299 7.62 14.85 -6.65
C ASP A 299 7.62 16.37 -6.41
N PHE A 300 6.49 17.02 -6.56
CA PHE A 300 6.29 18.47 -6.36
C PHE A 300 7.06 19.38 -7.33
N ARG A 301 7.63 18.86 -8.44
CA ARG A 301 8.50 19.62 -9.34
C ARG A 301 7.78 20.19 -10.55
N TYR A 302 6.63 19.68 -10.93
CA TYR A 302 5.87 20.11 -12.11
C TYR A 302 4.42 20.44 -11.76
N PRO A 303 3.73 21.26 -12.58
CA PRO A 303 2.34 21.63 -12.27
C PRO A 303 1.40 20.46 -12.52
N ILE A 304 0.49 20.23 -11.56
CA ILE A 304 -0.60 19.26 -11.66
C ILE A 304 -1.91 19.81 -11.11
N LEU A 305 -3.01 19.26 -11.63
CA LEU A 305 -4.35 19.38 -11.05
C LEU A 305 -4.71 18.01 -10.47
N PHE A 306 -4.56 17.86 -9.15
CA PHE A 306 -4.71 16.60 -8.45
C PHE A 306 -6.10 16.50 -7.81
N LEU A 307 -6.88 15.49 -8.20
CA LEU A 307 -8.19 15.23 -7.61
C LEU A 307 -8.03 14.64 -6.20
N LYS A 308 -8.48 15.38 -5.17
CA LYS A 308 -8.48 14.92 -3.77
C LYS A 308 -9.67 14.01 -3.47
N LYS A 309 -10.86 14.45 -3.85
CA LYS A 309 -12.13 13.74 -3.60
C LYS A 309 -13.23 14.25 -4.49
N ILE A 310 -14.27 13.44 -4.60
CA ILE A 310 -15.58 13.81 -5.13
C ILE A 310 -16.58 13.59 -3.99
N ASP A 311 -17.40 14.56 -3.67
CA ASP A 311 -18.41 14.42 -2.62
C ASP A 311 -19.72 13.80 -3.15
N SER A 312 -20.69 13.60 -2.25
CA SER A 312 -22.01 13.04 -2.58
C SER A 312 -22.84 13.90 -3.53
N ASN A 313 -22.50 15.19 -3.66
CA ASN A 313 -23.16 16.13 -4.56
C ASN A 313 -22.44 16.25 -5.91
N ASN A 314 -21.48 15.38 -6.21
CA ASN A 314 -20.62 15.43 -7.39
C ASN A 314 -19.80 16.72 -7.51
N VAL A 315 -19.39 17.31 -6.39
CA VAL A 315 -18.42 18.39 -6.34
C VAL A 315 -17.02 17.77 -6.32
N TYR A 316 -16.20 18.18 -7.24
CA TYR A 316 -14.79 17.79 -7.35
C TYR A 316 -13.92 18.75 -6.56
N TYR A 317 -13.04 18.24 -5.73
CA TYR A 317 -12.07 18.99 -4.91
C TYR A 317 -10.67 18.71 -5.42
N PHE A 318 -9.97 19.76 -5.85
CA PHE A 318 -8.64 19.64 -6.42
C PHE A 318 -7.59 20.40 -5.61
N ASP A 319 -6.41 19.79 -5.50
CA ASP A 319 -5.18 20.53 -5.24
C ASP A 319 -4.59 21.01 -6.59
N VAL A 320 -4.25 22.27 -6.68
CA VAL A 320 -3.49 22.86 -7.80
C VAL A 320 -2.08 23.07 -7.30
N LEU A 321 -1.15 22.24 -7.76
CA LEU A 321 0.22 22.15 -7.24
C LEU A 321 1.22 22.37 -8.34
N GLY A 322 2.40 22.88 -7.98
CA GLY A 322 3.47 23.10 -8.95
C GLY A 322 4.60 23.98 -8.41
N PRO A 323 5.60 24.23 -9.25
CA PRO A 323 6.70 25.14 -8.97
C PRO A 323 6.21 26.60 -8.85
N LYS A 324 7.07 27.50 -8.39
CA LYS A 324 6.71 28.91 -8.19
C LYS A 324 6.27 29.57 -9.49
N GLY A 325 5.05 30.09 -9.52
CA GLY A 325 4.46 30.73 -10.68
C GLY A 325 2.95 30.94 -10.56
N ASN A 326 2.36 31.37 -11.66
CA ASN A 326 0.93 31.63 -11.78
C ASN A 326 0.28 30.55 -12.64
N TRP A 327 -0.97 30.26 -12.34
CA TRP A 327 -1.81 29.41 -13.17
C TRP A 327 -3.11 30.13 -13.53
N LYS A 328 -3.68 29.77 -14.66
CA LYS A 328 -5.03 30.17 -15.08
C LYS A 328 -5.75 29.03 -15.78
N ILE A 329 -7.08 28.97 -15.67
CA ILE A 329 -7.89 28.04 -16.46
C ILE A 329 -7.87 28.49 -17.92
N LYS A 330 -7.59 27.54 -18.81
CA LYS A 330 -7.60 27.73 -20.26
C LYS A 330 -8.94 27.34 -20.86
N ASN A 331 -9.44 26.18 -20.49
CA ASN A 331 -10.77 25.69 -20.85
C ASN A 331 -11.26 24.65 -19.85
N SER A 332 -12.55 24.38 -19.88
CA SER A 332 -13.19 23.33 -19.10
C SER A 332 -14.39 22.75 -19.86
N ASN A 333 -14.72 21.49 -19.58
CA ASN A 333 -15.89 20.80 -20.12
C ASN A 333 -16.61 20.02 -19.02
N ASP A 334 -17.93 19.94 -19.10
CA ASP A 334 -18.79 19.21 -18.16
C ASP A 334 -18.59 19.57 -16.68
N VAL A 335 -18.19 20.82 -16.41
CA VAL A 335 -18.10 21.41 -15.07
C VAL A 335 -18.61 22.85 -15.05
N THR A 336 -19.12 23.27 -13.90
CA THR A 336 -19.51 24.66 -13.59
C THR A 336 -19.04 25.04 -12.19
N GLY A 337 -19.19 26.33 -11.83
CA GLY A 337 -18.96 26.78 -10.46
C GLY A 337 -17.51 26.59 -10.00
N ILE A 338 -16.53 26.71 -10.90
CA ILE A 338 -15.13 26.64 -10.52
C ILE A 338 -14.81 27.84 -9.62
N THR A 339 -14.30 27.55 -8.40
CA THR A 339 -14.16 28.58 -7.36
C THR A 339 -13.10 29.64 -7.66
N GLN A 340 -12.11 29.32 -8.48
CA GLN A 340 -11.06 30.25 -8.92
C GLN A 340 -10.65 29.95 -10.35
N ASN A 341 -10.46 30.98 -11.17
CA ASN A 341 -10.06 30.86 -12.57
C ASN A 341 -8.56 31.10 -12.79
N GLN A 342 -7.86 31.64 -11.80
CA GLN A 342 -6.42 31.89 -11.81
C GLN A 342 -5.88 32.01 -10.38
N GLY A 343 -4.59 31.80 -10.18
CA GLY A 343 -3.95 31.90 -8.89
C GLY A 343 -2.46 31.59 -8.91
N ILE A 344 -1.91 31.37 -7.74
CA ILE A 344 -0.53 30.91 -7.51
C ILE A 344 -0.55 29.53 -6.84
N PHE A 345 0.56 28.80 -6.90
CA PHE A 345 0.71 27.50 -6.22
C PHE A 345 1.21 27.65 -4.78
N PRO A 346 0.83 26.77 -3.84
CA PRO A 346 -0.27 25.82 -3.97
C PRO A 346 -1.63 26.49 -3.72
N THR A 347 -2.71 25.93 -4.29
CA THR A 347 -4.07 26.36 -3.97
C THR A 347 -5.05 25.20 -4.11
N GLU A 348 -6.25 25.38 -3.58
CA GLU A 348 -7.35 24.42 -3.74
C GLU A 348 -8.45 25.06 -4.58
N ILE A 349 -9.06 24.28 -5.48
CA ILE A 349 -10.26 24.69 -6.22
C ILE A 349 -11.32 23.60 -6.13
N THR A 350 -12.58 24.00 -6.31
CA THR A 350 -13.69 23.07 -6.49
C THR A 350 -14.40 23.32 -7.80
N ALA A 351 -15.04 22.27 -8.34
CA ALA A 351 -15.84 22.35 -9.55
C ALA A 351 -17.06 21.42 -9.44
N GLN A 352 -18.23 21.88 -9.86
CA GLN A 352 -19.45 21.08 -9.90
C GLN A 352 -19.49 20.30 -11.22
N LYS A 353 -19.63 18.99 -11.17
CA LYS A 353 -19.87 18.13 -12.34
C LYS A 353 -21.21 18.42 -12.98
N THR A 354 -21.25 18.52 -14.31
CA THR A 354 -22.48 18.72 -15.10
C THR A 354 -22.68 17.69 -16.22
N GLY A 355 -21.68 16.90 -16.54
CA GLY A 355 -21.74 15.87 -17.58
C GLY A 355 -20.78 14.71 -17.35
N GLU A 356 -20.60 13.87 -18.35
CA GLU A 356 -19.84 12.61 -18.23
C GLU A 356 -18.34 12.76 -18.48
N ASP A 357 -17.91 13.80 -19.19
CA ASP A 357 -16.53 14.03 -19.60
C ASP A 357 -15.97 15.29 -18.94
N VAL A 358 -15.70 15.20 -17.64
CA VAL A 358 -15.13 16.31 -16.86
C VAL A 358 -13.72 16.58 -17.33
N GLN A 359 -13.48 17.79 -17.83
CA GLN A 359 -12.15 18.24 -18.23
C GLN A 359 -11.89 19.63 -17.67
N ILE A 360 -10.67 19.85 -17.16
CA ILE A 360 -10.16 21.16 -16.77
C ILE A 360 -8.73 21.25 -17.29
N ALA A 361 -8.46 22.18 -18.20
CA ALA A 361 -7.13 22.49 -18.69
C ALA A 361 -6.67 23.81 -18.12
N MET A 362 -5.46 23.84 -17.60
CA MET A 362 -4.81 25.00 -16.99
C MET A 362 -3.50 25.34 -17.73
N GLU A 363 -3.13 26.60 -17.68
CA GLU A 363 -1.86 27.11 -18.19
C GLU A 363 -1.02 27.65 -17.03
N PHE A 364 0.21 27.17 -16.92
CA PHE A 364 1.21 27.63 -15.96
C PHE A 364 2.19 28.59 -16.64
N VAL A 365 2.56 29.64 -15.94
CA VAL A 365 3.69 30.54 -16.30
C VAL A 365 4.46 30.86 -15.02
N GLY A 366 5.74 30.51 -14.98
CA GLY A 366 6.53 30.68 -13.76
C GLY A 366 8.02 30.38 -13.97
N GLU A 367 8.63 29.81 -12.95
CA GLU A 367 10.02 29.40 -12.98
C GLU A 367 10.24 28.17 -13.89
N LYS A 368 11.51 27.90 -14.22
CA LYS A 368 11.89 26.69 -14.96
C LYS A 368 11.64 25.44 -14.09
N PHE A 369 11.25 24.35 -14.73
CA PHE A 369 11.05 23.05 -14.08
C PHE A 369 11.35 21.89 -15.03
N THR A 370 11.34 20.67 -14.51
CA THR A 370 11.37 19.44 -15.30
C THR A 370 10.01 18.77 -15.20
N ASP A 371 9.40 18.45 -16.34
CA ASP A 371 8.10 17.81 -16.38
C ASP A 371 8.17 16.30 -16.02
N GLN A 372 7.02 15.65 -15.95
CA GLN A 372 6.89 14.22 -15.59
C GLN A 372 7.60 13.27 -16.57
N PHE A 373 7.96 13.74 -17.75
CA PHE A 373 8.71 12.98 -18.75
C PHE A 373 10.21 13.28 -18.74
N GLY A 374 10.70 14.05 -17.77
CA GLY A 374 12.10 14.44 -17.67
C GLY A 374 12.50 15.57 -18.61
N LYS A 375 11.54 16.22 -19.30
CA LYS A 375 11.82 17.32 -20.23
C LYS A 375 11.91 18.67 -19.50
N ALA A 376 12.97 19.40 -19.76
CA ALA A 376 13.14 20.73 -19.19
C ALA A 376 12.16 21.75 -19.81
N GLN A 377 11.45 22.45 -18.95
CA GLN A 377 10.54 23.54 -19.29
C GLN A 377 11.16 24.90 -18.91
N HIS A 378 11.05 25.88 -19.76
CA HIS A 378 11.73 27.17 -19.61
C HIS A 378 10.90 28.16 -18.79
N ALA A 379 11.58 28.97 -17.98
CA ALA A 379 10.94 30.03 -17.22
C ALA A 379 10.20 31.03 -18.12
N GLY A 380 9.01 31.46 -17.69
CA GLY A 380 8.17 32.41 -18.41
C GLY A 380 7.50 31.88 -19.68
N LYS A 381 7.68 30.60 -20.03
CA LYS A 381 6.96 29.97 -21.14
C LYS A 381 5.70 29.29 -20.65
N PRO A 382 4.56 29.45 -21.36
CA PRO A 382 3.33 28.77 -21.00
C PRO A 382 3.48 27.25 -21.09
N PHE A 383 3.01 26.54 -20.04
CA PHE A 383 2.92 25.09 -20.00
C PHE A 383 1.47 24.69 -19.68
N VAL A 384 0.90 23.78 -20.46
CA VAL A 384 -0.48 23.31 -20.27
C VAL A 384 -0.48 21.99 -19.52
N PHE A 385 -1.28 21.93 -18.47
CA PHE A 385 -1.57 20.71 -17.70
C PHE A 385 -3.07 20.57 -17.52
N SER A 386 -3.56 19.35 -17.36
CA SER A 386 -4.99 19.10 -17.35
C SER A 386 -5.38 17.93 -16.47
N PHE A 387 -6.65 17.93 -16.11
CA PHE A 387 -7.35 16.80 -15.51
C PHE A 387 -8.48 16.37 -16.43
N ARG A 388 -8.70 15.06 -16.54
CA ARG A 388 -9.86 14.48 -17.21
C ARG A 388 -10.41 13.31 -16.41
N ASP A 389 -11.73 13.28 -16.22
CA ASP A 389 -12.46 12.16 -15.60
C ASP A 389 -13.67 11.84 -16.47
N TYR A 390 -13.55 10.80 -17.29
CA TYR A 390 -14.62 10.32 -18.15
C TYR A 390 -15.36 9.17 -17.47
N LYS A 391 -16.63 9.39 -17.17
CA LYS A 391 -17.51 8.41 -16.54
C LYS A 391 -18.82 8.31 -17.32
N PRO A 392 -18.86 7.53 -18.38
CA PRO A 392 -20.10 7.29 -19.12
C PRO A 392 -21.11 6.58 -18.21
N GLY A 393 -22.38 6.88 -18.40
CA GLY A 393 -23.49 6.26 -17.68
C GLY A 393 -23.65 4.79 -18.07
N ILE A 394 -22.84 3.92 -17.49
CA ILE A 394 -22.86 2.47 -17.74
C ILE A 394 -23.63 1.76 -16.62
N THR A 395 -24.52 0.84 -16.99
CA THR A 395 -25.11 -0.12 -16.07
C THR A 395 -24.77 -1.52 -16.54
N TRP A 396 -23.99 -2.23 -15.76
CA TRP A 396 -23.61 -3.61 -16.01
C TRP A 396 -24.63 -4.56 -15.42
N ASN A 397 -25.01 -5.60 -16.18
CA ASN A 397 -25.62 -6.83 -15.67
C ASN A 397 -24.52 -7.86 -15.51
N VAL A 398 -24.27 -8.30 -14.27
CA VAL A 398 -23.18 -9.20 -13.91
C VAL A 398 -23.72 -10.51 -13.38
N ASN A 399 -23.31 -11.61 -13.98
CA ASN A 399 -23.73 -12.96 -13.64
C ASN A 399 -22.52 -13.83 -13.29
N TRP A 400 -22.59 -14.56 -12.18
CA TRP A 400 -21.56 -15.48 -11.74
C TRP A 400 -22.01 -16.93 -11.86
N TYR A 401 -21.10 -17.79 -12.33
CA TYR A 401 -21.32 -19.22 -12.51
C TYR A 401 -20.16 -19.99 -11.90
N LYS A 402 -20.39 -21.22 -11.46
CA LYS A 402 -19.34 -22.16 -11.11
C LYS A 402 -19.10 -23.07 -12.31
N TRP A 403 -17.83 -23.40 -12.58
CA TRP A 403 -17.46 -24.42 -13.54
C TRP A 403 -16.83 -25.63 -12.83
N ASP A 404 -16.71 -26.76 -13.53
CA ASP A 404 -16.18 -28.02 -13.02
C ASP A 404 -15.16 -28.63 -14.01
N ALA A 405 -14.51 -29.72 -13.61
CA ALA A 405 -13.46 -30.35 -14.40
C ALA A 405 -13.89 -30.89 -15.79
N LEU A 406 -15.21 -31.11 -16.00
CA LEU A 406 -15.76 -31.50 -17.30
C LEU A 406 -15.98 -30.30 -18.22
N HIS A 407 -16.17 -29.13 -17.66
CA HIS A 407 -16.45 -27.88 -18.37
C HIS A 407 -15.33 -26.85 -18.11
N ASP A 408 -14.10 -27.32 -18.01
CA ASP A 408 -12.92 -26.52 -17.71
C ASP A 408 -12.62 -25.55 -18.87
N PRO A 409 -12.76 -24.23 -18.64
CA PRO A 409 -12.55 -23.22 -19.68
C PRO A 409 -11.11 -23.15 -20.20
N ASN A 410 -10.15 -23.68 -19.45
CA ASN A 410 -8.75 -23.74 -19.87
C ASN A 410 -8.48 -24.85 -20.89
N LYS A 411 -9.35 -25.88 -20.95
CA LYS A 411 -9.20 -27.01 -21.84
C LYS A 411 -9.97 -26.87 -23.16
N ASP A 412 -11.23 -26.44 -23.05
CA ASP A 412 -12.10 -26.32 -24.24
C ASP A 412 -13.12 -25.20 -24.07
N TYR A 413 -12.86 -24.08 -24.72
CA TYR A 413 -13.73 -22.90 -24.67
C TYR A 413 -15.12 -23.17 -25.29
N ILE A 414 -15.25 -24.07 -26.28
CA ILE A 414 -16.54 -24.34 -26.93
C ILE A 414 -17.44 -25.14 -26.00
N ILE A 415 -16.93 -26.21 -25.39
CA ILE A 415 -17.65 -27.00 -24.39
C ILE A 415 -18.06 -26.12 -23.19
N PHE A 416 -17.14 -25.28 -22.72
CA PHE A 416 -17.41 -24.33 -21.66
C PHE A 416 -18.53 -23.34 -22.04
N LYS A 417 -18.52 -22.78 -23.23
CA LYS A 417 -19.54 -21.86 -23.73
C LYS A 417 -20.92 -22.52 -23.82
N ASP A 418 -20.98 -23.75 -24.31
CA ASP A 418 -22.23 -24.54 -24.38
C ASP A 418 -22.78 -24.87 -22.98
N PHE A 419 -21.90 -25.13 -22.03
CA PHE A 419 -22.25 -25.29 -20.61
C PHE A 419 -22.83 -24.00 -20.03
N LEU A 420 -22.18 -22.86 -20.20
CA LEU A 420 -22.68 -21.56 -19.72
C LEU A 420 -24.05 -21.23 -20.29
N ALA A 421 -24.30 -21.50 -21.58
CA ALA A 421 -25.57 -21.23 -22.23
C ALA A 421 -26.76 -22.00 -21.61
N LYS A 422 -26.48 -23.11 -20.93
CA LYS A 422 -27.46 -23.99 -20.26
C LYS A 422 -27.48 -23.81 -18.73
N SER A 423 -26.55 -23.04 -18.18
CA SER A 423 -26.37 -22.88 -16.75
C SER A 423 -27.18 -21.73 -16.20
N THR A 424 -27.65 -21.88 -14.97
CA THR A 424 -28.26 -20.77 -14.20
C THR A 424 -27.20 -20.08 -13.37
N PRO A 425 -27.13 -18.73 -13.35
CA PRO A 425 -26.17 -18.03 -12.55
C PRO A 425 -26.42 -18.27 -11.05
N LEU A 426 -25.35 -18.42 -10.29
CA LEU A 426 -25.38 -18.52 -8.82
C LEU A 426 -25.74 -17.17 -8.18
N LYS A 427 -25.36 -16.08 -8.83
CA LYS A 427 -25.65 -14.70 -8.43
C LYS A 427 -25.81 -13.84 -9.67
N THR A 428 -26.72 -12.87 -9.60
CA THR A 428 -26.88 -11.80 -10.59
C THR A 428 -26.93 -10.47 -9.85
N GLU A 429 -26.25 -9.46 -10.38
CA GLU A 429 -26.38 -8.09 -9.86
C GLU A 429 -26.29 -7.05 -10.99
N ASN A 430 -26.89 -5.88 -10.75
CA ASN A 430 -26.72 -4.70 -11.59
C ASN A 430 -25.81 -3.70 -10.86
N THR A 431 -24.80 -3.19 -11.55
CA THR A 431 -23.84 -2.22 -10.98
C THR A 431 -23.48 -1.15 -12.02
N ASN A 432 -23.18 0.05 -11.55
CA ASN A 432 -22.67 1.13 -12.41
C ASN A 432 -21.14 1.13 -12.55
N LYS A 433 -20.46 0.20 -11.90
CA LYS A 433 -19.00 0.03 -11.97
C LYS A 433 -18.67 -1.45 -12.04
N LEU A 434 -17.93 -1.85 -13.06
CA LEU A 434 -17.27 -3.13 -13.10
C LEU A 434 -15.88 -2.92 -12.51
N ASN A 435 -15.77 -3.11 -11.19
CA ASN A 435 -14.54 -2.92 -10.42
C ASN A 435 -14.57 -3.88 -9.25
N TYR A 436 -14.12 -5.11 -9.50
CA TYR A 436 -14.11 -6.19 -8.55
C TYR A 436 -12.68 -6.64 -8.25
N THR A 437 -12.46 -6.89 -6.99
CA THR A 437 -11.26 -7.51 -6.45
C THR A 437 -11.71 -8.49 -5.37
N TRP A 438 -11.37 -9.76 -5.52
CA TRP A 438 -11.77 -10.81 -4.61
C TRP A 438 -10.55 -11.53 -4.05
N TRP A 439 -10.61 -11.77 -2.77
CA TRP A 439 -9.67 -12.63 -2.05
C TRP A 439 -10.49 -13.56 -1.15
N ASN A 440 -10.43 -14.86 -1.40
CA ASN A 440 -11.29 -15.86 -0.77
C ASN A 440 -12.78 -15.73 -1.18
N GLU A 441 -13.72 -16.19 -0.37
CA GLU A 441 -15.14 -16.25 -0.70
C GLU A 441 -15.75 -14.90 -1.14
N ILE A 442 -16.41 -14.91 -2.30
CA ILE A 442 -17.17 -13.76 -2.84
C ILE A 442 -18.53 -13.60 -2.14
N GLY A 443 -18.77 -14.33 -1.06
CA GLY A 443 -20.02 -14.35 -0.28
C GLY A 443 -20.63 -15.75 -0.19
N LYS A 444 -21.70 -15.89 0.56
CA LYS A 444 -22.29 -17.18 0.98
C LYS A 444 -22.69 -18.18 -0.12
N LYS A 445 -22.65 -17.81 -1.40
CA LYS A 445 -23.09 -18.67 -2.52
C LYS A 445 -22.07 -18.83 -3.65
N LEU A 446 -20.98 -18.08 -3.64
CA LEU A 446 -19.98 -18.12 -4.68
C LEU A 446 -18.72 -18.81 -4.14
N PRO A 447 -18.15 -19.75 -4.90
CA PRO A 447 -16.89 -20.38 -4.49
C PRO A 447 -15.75 -19.34 -4.50
N ALA A 448 -14.69 -19.60 -3.74
CA ALA A 448 -13.47 -18.81 -3.79
C ALA A 448 -12.76 -18.98 -5.14
N ASP A 449 -12.79 -20.18 -5.68
CA ASP A 449 -12.10 -20.59 -6.92
C ASP A 449 -13.08 -21.25 -7.89
N ASN A 450 -12.64 -21.45 -9.14
CA ASN A 450 -13.37 -22.15 -10.21
C ASN A 450 -14.72 -21.48 -10.53
N PHE A 451 -14.72 -20.17 -10.72
CA PHE A 451 -15.93 -19.44 -11.10
C PHE A 451 -15.75 -18.63 -12.40
N VAL A 452 -16.86 -18.19 -12.94
CA VAL A 452 -16.95 -17.34 -14.13
C VAL A 452 -17.76 -16.12 -13.82
N THR A 453 -17.30 -14.98 -14.30
CA THR A 453 -18.05 -13.72 -14.32
C THR A 453 -18.41 -13.34 -15.74
N ILE A 454 -19.69 -13.25 -16.04
CA ILE A 454 -20.20 -12.70 -17.31
C ILE A 454 -20.79 -11.32 -17.03
N ALA A 455 -20.15 -10.28 -17.54
CA ALA A 455 -20.64 -8.90 -17.43
C ALA A 455 -21.09 -8.40 -18.81
N ALA A 456 -22.30 -7.85 -18.88
CA ALA A 456 -22.85 -7.31 -20.10
C ALA A 456 -23.44 -5.92 -19.88
N THR A 457 -23.30 -5.05 -20.86
CA THR A 457 -23.87 -3.71 -20.84
C THR A 457 -24.09 -3.18 -22.26
N THR A 458 -24.97 -2.19 -22.39
CA THR A 458 -25.07 -1.37 -23.59
C THR A 458 -24.62 0.05 -23.22
N ILE A 459 -23.61 0.56 -23.91
CA ILE A 459 -23.11 1.94 -23.75
C ILE A 459 -23.64 2.83 -24.87
N ASN A 460 -23.73 4.15 -24.62
CA ASN A 460 -24.01 5.14 -25.65
C ASN A 460 -22.96 6.25 -25.56
N VAL A 461 -22.10 6.34 -26.54
CA VAL A 461 -20.92 7.22 -26.49
C VAL A 461 -20.85 8.15 -27.71
N LYS A 462 -20.20 9.32 -27.55
CA LYS A 462 -19.95 10.24 -28.66
C LYS A 462 -19.01 9.57 -29.68
N LYS A 463 -19.10 9.99 -30.95
CA LYS A 463 -18.17 9.52 -31.98
C LYS A 463 -16.73 9.89 -31.62
N GLY A 464 -15.84 8.89 -31.54
CA GLY A 464 -14.44 9.09 -31.18
C GLY A 464 -13.64 7.79 -31.15
N LEU A 465 -12.33 7.95 -30.93
CA LEU A 465 -11.45 6.85 -30.56
C LEU A 465 -11.47 6.70 -29.04
N TYR A 466 -11.48 5.47 -28.59
CA TYR A 466 -11.51 5.12 -27.17
C TYR A 466 -10.45 4.08 -26.86
N ASP A 467 -9.76 4.27 -25.75
CA ASP A 467 -8.97 3.24 -25.10
C ASP A 467 -9.92 2.42 -24.21
N LEU A 468 -10.23 1.19 -24.67
CA LEU A 468 -11.03 0.22 -23.95
C LEU A 468 -10.07 -0.74 -23.26
N GLY A 469 -10.14 -0.77 -21.93
CA GLY A 469 -9.27 -1.58 -21.10
C GLY A 469 -10.02 -2.53 -20.18
N VAL A 470 -9.41 -3.67 -19.88
CA VAL A 470 -9.84 -4.61 -18.85
C VAL A 470 -8.62 -5.04 -18.04
N THR A 471 -8.75 -5.02 -16.72
CA THR A 471 -7.80 -5.68 -15.82
C THR A 471 -8.46 -6.95 -15.31
N ALA A 472 -7.84 -8.08 -15.50
CA ALA A 472 -8.38 -9.37 -15.12
C ALA A 472 -7.28 -10.31 -14.60
N ASP A 473 -7.66 -11.11 -13.66
CA ASP A 473 -6.93 -12.27 -13.16
C ASP A 473 -7.99 -13.38 -12.94
N ASP A 474 -7.98 -14.50 -13.67
CA ASP A 474 -7.03 -15.09 -14.63
C ASP A 474 -7.34 -14.75 -16.11
N LEU A 475 -8.37 -15.43 -16.70
CA LEU A 475 -8.66 -15.38 -18.13
C LEU A 475 -9.73 -14.35 -18.47
N VAL A 476 -9.57 -13.65 -19.60
CA VAL A 476 -10.59 -12.69 -20.05
C VAL A 476 -10.75 -12.62 -21.56
N LYS A 477 -12.01 -12.49 -21.98
CA LYS A 477 -12.41 -12.08 -23.35
C LYS A 477 -13.33 -10.88 -23.28
N VAL A 478 -13.13 -9.92 -24.17
CA VAL A 478 -14.02 -8.76 -24.33
C VAL A 478 -14.57 -8.71 -25.75
N PHE A 479 -15.87 -8.56 -25.84
CA PHE A 479 -16.60 -8.44 -27.10
C PHE A 479 -17.29 -7.07 -27.17
N VAL A 480 -17.25 -6.44 -28.35
CA VAL A 480 -18.02 -5.26 -28.70
C VAL A 480 -18.87 -5.58 -29.91
N ASP A 481 -20.19 -5.42 -29.80
CA ASP A 481 -21.17 -5.80 -30.83
C ASP A 481 -20.98 -7.24 -31.35
N GLY A 482 -20.67 -8.16 -30.43
CA GLY A 482 -20.40 -9.55 -30.72
C GLY A 482 -19.00 -9.86 -31.32
N LYS A 483 -18.21 -8.84 -31.66
CA LYS A 483 -16.85 -8.99 -32.17
C LYS A 483 -15.85 -9.06 -31.02
N LEU A 484 -14.99 -10.08 -31.00
CA LEU A 484 -13.89 -10.23 -30.05
C LEU A 484 -12.84 -9.11 -30.26
N VAL A 485 -12.56 -8.31 -29.22
CA VAL A 485 -11.64 -7.17 -29.28
C VAL A 485 -10.45 -7.34 -28.33
N ILE A 486 -10.62 -8.09 -27.23
CA ILE A 486 -9.53 -8.49 -26.33
C ILE A 486 -9.66 -10.00 -26.10
N ASP A 487 -8.55 -10.74 -26.27
CA ASP A 487 -8.48 -12.19 -26.06
C ASP A 487 -7.25 -12.58 -25.24
N PHE A 488 -7.47 -12.83 -23.95
CA PHE A 488 -6.50 -13.36 -23.01
C PHE A 488 -7.08 -14.61 -22.35
N TRP A 489 -7.27 -15.67 -23.17
CA TRP A 489 -7.85 -16.93 -22.74
C TRP A 489 -6.86 -18.09 -22.69
N ASP A 490 -5.59 -17.83 -22.91
CA ASP A 490 -4.53 -18.83 -22.85
C ASP A 490 -3.60 -18.55 -21.65
N ALA A 491 -3.81 -19.30 -20.56
CA ALA A 491 -3.00 -19.19 -19.34
C ALA A 491 -1.48 -19.37 -19.56
N LYS A 492 -1.07 -20.01 -20.67
CA LYS A 492 0.35 -20.15 -21.03
C LYS A 492 1.00 -18.85 -21.50
N LYS A 493 0.21 -17.85 -21.81
CA LYS A 493 0.69 -16.51 -22.19
C LYS A 493 0.93 -15.60 -20.99
N TYR A 494 0.44 -15.97 -19.81
CA TYR A 494 0.70 -15.22 -18.57
C TYR A 494 2.09 -15.56 -18.05
N VAL A 495 3.01 -14.64 -18.21
CA VAL A 495 4.41 -14.84 -17.76
C VAL A 495 4.63 -14.18 -16.39
N ASN A 496 3.83 -13.15 -16.03
CA ASN A 496 3.90 -12.43 -14.75
C ASN A 496 2.57 -11.74 -14.45
N ASP A 497 2.28 -11.45 -13.17
CA ASP A 497 1.15 -10.64 -12.68
C ASP A 497 1.08 -9.21 -13.28
N GLU A 498 2.14 -8.75 -13.94
CA GLU A 498 2.23 -7.45 -14.60
C GLU A 498 1.38 -7.38 -15.89
N ASP A 499 1.01 -8.51 -16.47
CA ASP A 499 0.26 -8.60 -17.72
C ASP A 499 -1.28 -8.64 -17.53
N ALA A 500 -1.75 -8.36 -16.32
CA ALA A 500 -3.18 -8.42 -15.99
C ALA A 500 -4.02 -7.31 -16.65
N HIS A 501 -3.41 -6.22 -17.13
CA HIS A 501 -4.12 -5.14 -17.82
C HIS A 501 -3.98 -5.25 -19.33
N HIS A 502 -5.13 -5.38 -20.01
CA HIS A 502 -5.23 -5.53 -21.45
C HIS A 502 -6.07 -4.40 -22.01
N ASN A 503 -5.61 -3.75 -23.08
CA ASN A 503 -6.35 -2.67 -23.71
C ASN A 503 -6.30 -2.73 -25.24
N THR A 504 -7.25 -2.05 -25.85
CA THR A 504 -7.30 -1.87 -27.32
C THR A 504 -7.89 -0.50 -27.65
N ILE A 505 -7.39 0.11 -28.74
CA ILE A 505 -7.96 1.33 -29.26
C ILE A 505 -9.08 0.97 -30.23
N ILE A 506 -10.29 1.48 -29.95
CA ILE A 506 -11.48 1.18 -30.75
C ILE A 506 -12.21 2.47 -31.14
N GLN A 507 -12.75 2.52 -32.36
CA GLN A 507 -13.62 3.61 -32.78
C GLN A 507 -15.06 3.29 -32.44
N LEU A 508 -15.70 4.14 -31.65
CA LEU A 508 -17.09 3.99 -31.24
C LEU A 508 -17.93 5.19 -31.68
N ASN A 509 -19.25 4.98 -31.86
CA ASN A 509 -20.21 6.01 -32.20
C ASN A 509 -21.64 5.58 -31.89
N GLY A 510 -22.28 6.19 -30.90
CA GLY A 510 -23.63 5.84 -30.47
C GLY A 510 -23.68 4.61 -29.58
N LYS A 511 -24.69 3.73 -29.81
CA LYS A 511 -24.90 2.56 -28.97
C LYS A 511 -24.06 1.39 -29.38
N HIS A 512 -23.43 0.73 -28.39
CA HIS A 512 -22.62 -0.48 -28.55
C HIS A 512 -22.89 -1.43 -27.40
N ASP A 513 -22.99 -2.73 -27.71
CA ASP A 513 -23.10 -3.79 -26.72
C ASP A 513 -21.71 -4.30 -26.33
N ILE A 514 -21.39 -4.27 -25.04
CA ILE A 514 -20.16 -4.81 -24.50
C ILE A 514 -20.48 -6.05 -23.67
N ARG A 515 -19.73 -7.14 -23.91
CA ARG A 515 -19.77 -8.35 -23.12
C ARG A 515 -18.35 -8.73 -22.69
N ILE A 516 -18.18 -9.02 -21.41
CA ILE A 516 -16.92 -9.50 -20.83
C ILE A 516 -17.17 -10.88 -20.25
N GLU A 517 -16.28 -11.80 -20.58
CA GLU A 517 -16.19 -13.14 -20.02
C GLU A 517 -14.89 -13.23 -19.25
N HIS A 518 -14.97 -13.50 -17.96
CA HIS A 518 -13.84 -13.62 -17.04
C HIS A 518 -13.91 -14.94 -16.31
N VAL A 519 -12.77 -15.60 -16.13
CA VAL A 519 -12.63 -16.87 -15.42
C VAL A 519 -11.60 -16.71 -14.31
N GLU A 520 -11.99 -17.19 -13.15
CA GLU A 520 -11.11 -17.38 -11.99
C GLU A 520 -10.84 -18.87 -11.81
N ASN A 521 -9.57 -19.25 -11.74
CA ASN A 521 -9.12 -20.60 -11.49
C ASN A 521 -8.84 -20.84 -10.00
N ALA A 522 -7.98 -20.02 -9.40
CA ALA A 522 -7.64 -20.14 -7.98
C ALA A 522 -6.89 -18.90 -7.46
N GLY A 523 -7.19 -18.50 -6.23
CA GLY A 523 -6.42 -17.51 -5.48
C GLY A 523 -7.05 -16.13 -5.44
N TYR A 524 -6.34 -15.14 -5.96
CA TYR A 524 -6.79 -13.76 -6.04
C TYR A 524 -7.46 -13.50 -7.39
N ALA A 525 -8.61 -12.88 -7.39
CA ALA A 525 -9.34 -12.56 -8.61
C ALA A 525 -9.56 -11.05 -8.76
N THR A 526 -9.43 -10.56 -9.98
CA THR A 526 -9.71 -9.17 -10.33
C THR A 526 -10.50 -9.08 -11.64
N LEU A 527 -11.49 -8.19 -11.69
CA LEU A 527 -12.17 -7.79 -12.92
C LEU A 527 -12.52 -6.32 -12.89
N ILE A 528 -11.80 -5.50 -13.65
CA ILE A 528 -11.99 -4.06 -13.72
C ILE A 528 -12.10 -3.64 -15.18
N PHE A 529 -13.12 -2.85 -15.51
CA PHE A 529 -13.31 -2.28 -16.85
C PHE A 529 -12.99 -0.79 -16.86
N SER A 530 -12.35 -0.33 -17.92
CA SER A 530 -12.10 1.07 -18.21
C SER A 530 -12.47 1.43 -19.65
N LEU A 531 -12.99 2.63 -19.86
CA LEU A 531 -13.22 3.21 -21.17
C LEU A 531 -12.84 4.69 -21.11
N LYS A 532 -11.89 5.10 -21.93
CA LYS A 532 -11.38 6.48 -21.94
C LYS A 532 -11.36 7.01 -23.37
N PRO A 533 -11.96 8.17 -23.67
CA PRO A 533 -11.79 8.82 -24.97
C PRO A 533 -10.35 9.33 -25.11
N ILE A 534 -9.79 9.11 -26.29
CA ILE A 534 -8.43 9.53 -26.65
C ILE A 534 -8.46 10.97 -27.20
#